data_0c82e5fa3f2d06f1e24087a9f38b9dfa
#
_entry.id   0c82e5fa3f2d06f1e24087a9f38b9dfa
#
_cell.length_a   1.000
_cell.length_b   1.000
_cell.length_c   1.000
_cell.angle_alpha   90.00
_cell.angle_beta   90.00
_cell.angle_gamma   90.00
#
_symmetry.space_group_name_H-M   'P 1'
#
loop_
_entity.id
_entity.type
_entity.pdbx_description
1 polymer ?
#
loop_
_entity_poly.entity_id
_entity_poly.type
_entity_poly.pdbx_seq_one_letter_code
_entity_poly.pdbx_strand_id
1 'polypeptide(L)'
;MPDHLGDDMRKVKSDKEEPEKEIKSLDEGDIALLKTYGQGQYTKAIKTVEDDIQTIIKRVNELTGIKESDTGLAPPALWDLAADKQTLQNEQPLQVARCTKIINADTDDPKYIINVKQFAKFVVDLADSVAPTDIEEGMRVGVDRNKYQIHIPLPPKIDPTVTMMQVEEKPDVTYSDVGGCKEQIEKLREVVETPLLHPEKFVKLGIEPPKGVLLFGPPGTGKTLCARAVANRTDACFIRVIGSELVQKYVGEGARMVRELFEMARSKKACLIFFDEIDAIGGARFDDGAGGDNEVQRTMLELINQLDGFDPRGNIKVLMATNRPDTLDPALMRPGRLDRKVEFGLPDLEGRTHIFKIHARSMSVERDIRFELLARLCPNSTGAEIRSVCTEAGMFAIRARRKVATEKDFLEAVNKVIKSYAKFSATPRYMTYN
;
A
#
# COMPACT_ATOMS: atom_id res chain seq x y z
N MET A 1 13.64 15.08 8.66
CA MET A 1 14.20 15.82 9.80
C MET A 1 15.66 15.44 9.91
N PRO A 2 16.57 16.38 9.99
CA PRO A 2 17.99 16.08 10.04
C PRO A 2 18.41 15.58 11.43
N ASP A 3 19.25 14.55 11.43
CA ASP A 3 19.72 13.74 12.55
C ASP A 3 20.70 14.40 13.54
N HIS A 4 20.63 15.71 13.75
CA HIS A 4 21.58 16.33 14.70
C HIS A 4 21.16 16.24 16.17
N LEU A 5 19.97 15.72 16.47
CA LEU A 5 19.59 15.40 17.86
C LEU A 5 20.12 14.02 18.32
N GLY A 6 20.50 13.16 17.39
CA GLY A 6 21.05 11.84 17.68
C GLY A 6 22.53 11.82 18.05
N ASP A 7 23.33 12.71 17.46
CA ASP A 7 24.79 12.71 17.67
C ASP A 7 25.21 13.40 18.97
N ASP A 8 24.46 14.40 19.43
CA ASP A 8 24.73 15.04 20.71
C ASP A 8 24.38 14.15 21.92
N MET A 9 23.37 13.30 21.76
CA MET A 9 23.03 12.32 22.81
C MET A 9 24.01 11.14 22.89
N ARG A 10 24.71 10.83 21.80
CA ARG A 10 25.75 9.78 21.81
C ARG A 10 27.09 10.27 22.36
N LYS A 11 27.41 11.55 22.23
CA LYS A 11 28.66 12.13 22.77
C LYS A 11 28.63 12.36 24.27
N VAL A 12 27.42 12.46 24.87
CA VAL A 12 27.27 12.68 26.32
C VAL A 12 27.41 11.38 27.14
N LYS A 13 27.40 10.20 26.47
CA LYS A 13 27.50 8.91 27.18
C LYS A 13 28.89 8.30 27.26
N SER A 14 29.92 8.92 26.69
CA SER A 14 31.24 8.28 26.63
C SER A 14 32.31 8.87 27.56
N ASP A 15 32.06 9.98 28.24
CA ASP A 15 33.08 10.52 29.16
C ASP A 15 32.42 11.16 30.37
N LYS A 16 32.24 10.38 31.40
CA LYS A 16 32.40 10.68 32.83
C LYS A 16 31.83 9.54 33.63
N GLU A 17 32.67 8.63 34.05
CA GLU A 17 32.48 7.92 35.32
C GLU A 17 32.46 8.98 36.43
N GLU A 18 31.27 9.52 36.74
CA GLU A 18 31.06 10.19 37.97
C GLU A 18 31.14 9.13 39.07
N PRO A 19 31.92 9.40 40.17
CA PRO A 19 31.97 8.45 41.28
C PRO A 19 30.55 8.23 41.79
N GLU A 20 30.18 6.95 41.95
CA GLU A 20 28.93 6.54 42.59
C GLU A 20 28.74 7.33 43.85
N LYS A 21 27.86 8.32 43.87
CA LYS A 21 27.42 9.02 45.06
C LYS A 21 26.74 7.98 45.91
N GLU A 22 27.37 7.61 47.04
CA GLU A 22 26.75 6.81 48.06
C GLU A 22 25.36 7.41 48.35
N ILE A 23 24.33 6.64 48.05
CA ILE A 23 22.94 7.00 48.35
C ILE A 23 22.82 6.99 49.86
N LYS A 24 22.88 8.17 50.48
CA LYS A 24 22.65 8.31 51.90
C LYS A 24 21.21 7.86 52.19
N SER A 25 21.04 6.99 53.19
CA SER A 25 19.73 6.63 53.69
C SER A 25 19.01 7.89 54.16
N LEU A 26 17.73 8.02 53.80
CA LEU A 26 16.87 9.14 54.19
C LEU A 26 16.82 9.23 55.72
N ASP A 27 17.13 10.41 56.25
CA ASP A 27 16.98 10.70 57.67
C ASP A 27 15.49 10.74 58.08
N GLU A 28 15.18 10.47 59.36
CA GLU A 28 13.78 10.52 59.84
C GLU A 28 13.10 11.88 59.60
N GLY A 29 13.88 12.97 59.54
CA GLY A 29 13.41 14.29 59.15
C GLY A 29 12.98 14.41 57.71
N ASP A 30 13.73 13.77 56.80
CA ASP A 30 13.40 13.74 55.35
C ASP A 30 12.16 12.89 55.08
N ILE A 31 11.98 11.79 55.83
CA ILE A 31 10.79 10.95 55.75
C ILE A 31 9.55 11.72 56.26
N ALA A 32 9.68 12.53 57.31
CA ALA A 32 8.60 13.38 57.80
C ALA A 32 8.23 14.49 56.78
N LEU A 33 9.24 15.09 56.12
CA LEU A 33 9.05 16.07 55.05
C LEU A 33 8.38 15.46 53.81
N LEU A 34 8.78 14.27 53.43
CA LEU A 34 8.14 13.54 52.32
C LEU A 34 6.69 13.14 52.64
N LYS A 35 6.39 12.80 53.85
CA LYS A 35 5.00 12.51 54.31
C LYS A 35 4.12 13.75 54.33
N THR A 36 4.69 14.94 54.53
CA THR A 36 3.93 16.21 54.52
C THR A 36 3.92 16.86 53.13
N TYR A 37 4.78 16.44 52.23
CA TYR A 37 4.84 16.96 50.84
C TYR A 37 3.59 16.57 50.06
N GLY A 38 2.86 17.54 49.58
CA GLY A 38 1.61 17.33 48.84
C GLY A 38 0.34 17.31 49.68
N GLN A 39 0.42 17.51 51.01
CA GLN A 39 -0.76 17.65 51.87
C GLN A 39 -1.21 19.12 51.90
N GLY A 40 -2.21 19.46 51.04
CA GLY A 40 -2.92 20.75 51.15
C GLY A 40 -3.83 20.81 52.38
N GLN A 41 -4.31 22.02 52.74
CA GLN A 41 -5.22 22.24 53.87
C GLN A 41 -6.46 21.32 53.87
N TYR A 42 -6.90 20.91 52.67
CA TYR A 42 -8.12 20.11 52.47
C TYR A 42 -7.86 18.62 52.27
N THR A 43 -6.62 18.17 52.21
CA THR A 43 -6.30 16.76 51.84
C THR A 43 -6.88 15.77 52.88
N LYS A 44 -6.93 16.15 54.16
CA LYS A 44 -7.57 15.32 55.21
C LYS A 44 -9.09 15.27 55.03
N ALA A 45 -9.71 16.40 54.70
CA ALA A 45 -11.14 16.46 54.48
C ALA A 45 -11.57 15.72 53.20
N ILE A 46 -10.74 15.80 52.14
CA ILE A 46 -10.97 15.04 50.90
C ILE A 46 -10.88 13.53 51.14
N LYS A 47 -9.85 13.06 51.89
CA LYS A 47 -9.72 11.65 52.24
C LYS A 47 -10.89 11.13 53.08
N THR A 48 -11.35 11.90 54.07
CA THR A 48 -12.52 11.47 54.87
C THR A 48 -13.78 11.36 53.99
N VAL A 49 -13.99 12.29 53.06
CA VAL A 49 -15.12 12.23 52.15
C VAL A 49 -14.99 11.07 51.15
N GLU A 50 -13.78 10.80 50.66
CA GLU A 50 -13.51 9.63 49.76
C GLU A 50 -13.78 8.31 50.50
N ASP A 51 -13.34 8.18 51.76
CA ASP A 51 -13.60 7.00 52.57
C ASP A 51 -15.11 6.84 52.86
N ASP A 52 -15.83 7.95 53.14
CA ASP A 52 -17.27 7.94 53.31
C ASP A 52 -18.01 7.53 52.05
N ILE A 53 -17.58 8.02 50.88
CA ILE A 53 -18.13 7.63 49.57
C ILE A 53 -17.91 6.14 49.35
N GLN A 54 -16.70 5.61 49.60
CA GLN A 54 -16.42 4.18 49.43
C GLN A 54 -17.24 3.29 50.35
N THR A 55 -17.44 3.74 51.62
CA THR A 55 -18.28 2.99 52.58
C THR A 55 -19.74 3.00 52.16
N ILE A 56 -20.25 4.11 51.63
CA ILE A 56 -21.62 4.21 51.10
C ILE A 56 -21.77 3.32 49.85
N ILE A 57 -20.82 3.35 48.93
CA ILE A 57 -20.82 2.49 47.71
C ILE A 57 -20.84 1.02 48.13
N LYS A 58 -19.99 0.58 49.09
CA LYS A 58 -20.00 -0.81 49.59
C LYS A 58 -21.35 -1.18 50.18
N ARG A 59 -21.95 -0.29 50.94
CA ARG A 59 -23.26 -0.53 51.58
C ARG A 59 -24.40 -0.60 50.54
N VAL A 60 -24.33 0.23 49.52
CA VAL A 60 -25.27 0.16 48.38
C VAL A 60 -25.11 -1.15 47.63
N ASN A 61 -23.87 -1.57 47.34
CA ASN A 61 -23.59 -2.82 46.64
C ASN A 61 -24.01 -4.06 47.46
N GLU A 62 -23.85 -4.02 48.78
CA GLU A 62 -24.34 -5.07 49.70
C GLU A 62 -25.88 -5.15 49.72
N LEU A 63 -26.57 -4.01 49.73
CA LEU A 63 -28.02 -3.94 49.73
C LEU A 63 -28.64 -4.32 48.37
N THR A 64 -27.99 -4.01 47.28
CA THR A 64 -28.44 -4.34 45.92
C THR A 64 -27.99 -5.72 45.46
N GLY A 65 -27.10 -6.40 46.20
CA GLY A 65 -26.58 -7.71 45.87
C GLY A 65 -25.62 -7.73 44.64
N ILE A 66 -25.15 -6.55 44.24
CA ILE A 66 -24.19 -6.40 43.12
C ILE A 66 -22.80 -6.75 43.68
N LYS A 67 -22.21 -7.84 43.16
CA LYS A 67 -20.79 -8.12 43.37
C LYS A 67 -19.98 -7.24 42.45
N GLU A 68 -19.03 -6.49 43.00
CA GLU A 68 -18.04 -5.76 42.19
C GLU A 68 -17.35 -6.76 41.26
N SER A 69 -17.47 -6.53 39.94
CA SER A 69 -16.67 -7.24 38.97
C SER A 69 -15.40 -6.44 38.70
N ASP A 70 -14.29 -7.13 38.39
CA ASP A 70 -12.99 -6.50 38.05
C ASP A 70 -13.09 -5.54 36.86
N THR A 71 -14.16 -5.64 36.08
CA THR A 71 -14.44 -4.81 34.91
C THR A 71 -15.34 -3.60 35.18
N GLY A 72 -15.86 -3.45 36.41
CA GLY A 72 -16.81 -2.39 36.76
C GLY A 72 -18.20 -2.50 36.12
N LEU A 73 -18.47 -3.57 35.38
CA LEU A 73 -19.75 -3.83 34.70
C LEU A 73 -20.67 -4.61 35.65
N ALA A 74 -21.96 -4.29 35.63
CA ALA A 74 -22.98 -5.06 36.31
C ALA A 74 -23.02 -6.51 35.78
N PRO A 75 -23.30 -7.52 36.64
CA PRO A 75 -23.43 -8.91 36.19
C PRO A 75 -24.54 -9.07 35.16
N PRO A 76 -24.40 -9.97 34.17
CA PRO A 76 -25.34 -10.13 33.06
C PRO A 76 -26.80 -10.35 33.46
N ALA A 77 -27.03 -10.87 34.66
CA ALA A 77 -28.36 -11.07 35.20
C ALA A 77 -29.14 -9.78 35.53
N LEU A 78 -28.45 -8.67 35.65
CA LEU A 78 -29.02 -7.35 35.92
C LEU A 78 -29.20 -6.50 34.65
N TRP A 79 -28.79 -7.00 33.50
CA TRP A 79 -28.96 -6.30 32.23
C TRP A 79 -30.40 -6.37 31.77
N ASP A 80 -30.99 -5.19 31.55
CA ASP A 80 -32.35 -5.12 30.97
C ASP A 80 -32.25 -5.16 29.44
N LEU A 81 -32.12 -6.38 28.91
CA LEU A 81 -32.06 -6.64 27.48
C LEU A 81 -33.34 -6.24 26.73
N ALA A 82 -34.46 -6.09 27.44
CA ALA A 82 -35.72 -5.68 26.82
C ALA A 82 -35.74 -4.16 26.60
N ALA A 83 -35.26 -3.37 27.57
CA ALA A 83 -35.12 -1.94 27.44
C ALA A 83 -34.06 -1.58 26.38
N ASP A 84 -32.93 -2.31 26.33
CA ASP A 84 -31.90 -2.11 25.32
C ASP A 84 -32.39 -2.44 23.91
N LYS A 85 -33.20 -3.49 23.74
CA LYS A 85 -33.85 -3.78 22.46
C LYS A 85 -34.85 -2.71 22.03
N GLN A 86 -35.59 -2.14 22.98
CA GLN A 86 -36.52 -1.04 22.67
C GLN A 86 -35.78 0.24 22.30
N THR A 87 -34.68 0.58 22.95
CA THR A 87 -33.85 1.73 22.59
C THR A 87 -33.23 1.55 21.21
N LEU A 88 -32.68 0.36 20.89
CA LEU A 88 -32.17 0.03 19.54
C LEU A 88 -33.25 0.07 18.45
N GLN A 89 -34.49 -0.33 18.75
CA GLN A 89 -35.62 -0.23 17.80
C GLN A 89 -36.13 1.21 17.60
N ASN A 90 -35.98 2.06 18.62
CA ASN A 90 -36.38 3.46 18.56
C ASN A 90 -35.29 4.35 17.93
N GLU A 91 -34.05 3.88 17.77
CA GLU A 91 -33.02 4.59 17.07
C GLU A 91 -33.37 4.72 15.58
N GLN A 92 -33.51 5.93 15.11
CA GLN A 92 -33.79 6.19 13.71
C GLN A 92 -32.55 5.92 12.85
N PRO A 93 -32.72 5.32 11.67
CA PRO A 93 -31.59 5.04 10.78
C PRO A 93 -30.95 6.36 10.32
N LEU A 94 -29.62 6.45 10.48
CA LEU A 94 -28.83 7.58 10.02
C LEU A 94 -28.80 7.65 8.49
N GLN A 95 -28.85 8.85 7.96
CA GLN A 95 -28.66 9.09 6.52
C GLN A 95 -27.19 9.29 6.20
N VAL A 96 -26.75 8.78 5.04
CA VAL A 96 -25.38 8.98 4.56
C VAL A 96 -25.28 10.26 3.76
N ALA A 97 -24.48 11.19 4.23
CA ALA A 97 -24.12 12.43 3.56
C ALA A 97 -22.62 12.49 3.27
N ARG A 98 -22.20 13.47 2.48
CA ARG A 98 -20.79 13.78 2.24
C ARG A 98 -20.49 15.19 2.77
N CYS A 99 -19.50 15.31 3.64
CA CYS A 99 -18.97 16.60 4.05
C CYS A 99 -18.22 17.23 2.87
N THR A 100 -18.64 18.40 2.42
CA THR A 100 -18.03 19.08 1.26
C THR A 100 -17.03 20.13 1.68
N LYS A 101 -17.28 20.84 2.77
CA LYS A 101 -16.41 21.89 3.28
C LYS A 101 -16.64 22.12 4.76
N ILE A 102 -15.58 22.52 5.47
CA ILE A 102 -15.62 22.91 6.86
C ILE A 102 -15.53 24.44 6.90
N ILE A 103 -16.42 25.10 7.64
CA ILE A 103 -16.44 26.54 7.84
C ILE A 103 -15.97 26.80 9.26
N ASN A 104 -15.06 27.77 9.43
CA ASN A 104 -14.54 28.19 10.72
C ASN A 104 -13.87 27.05 11.52
N ALA A 105 -13.01 26.29 10.86
CA ALA A 105 -12.29 25.16 11.49
C ALA A 105 -11.47 25.56 12.73
N ASP A 106 -11.04 26.83 12.80
CA ASP A 106 -10.18 27.35 13.87
C ASP A 106 -10.97 28.04 15.02
N THR A 107 -12.29 28.00 14.98
CA THR A 107 -13.17 28.61 16.01
C THR A 107 -13.82 27.52 16.89
N ASP A 108 -14.30 27.92 18.08
CA ASP A 108 -14.97 27.00 19.01
C ASP A 108 -16.23 26.34 18.46
N ASP A 109 -16.86 26.92 17.41
CA ASP A 109 -18.06 26.40 16.76
C ASP A 109 -17.79 26.15 15.25
N PRO A 110 -17.15 25.03 14.85
CA PRO A 110 -16.99 24.68 13.45
C PRO A 110 -18.33 24.26 12.83
N LYS A 111 -18.64 24.78 11.64
CA LYS A 111 -19.84 24.39 10.86
C LYS A 111 -19.45 23.56 9.66
N TYR A 112 -20.25 22.54 9.37
CA TYR A 112 -19.95 21.56 8.31
C TYR A 112 -20.99 21.68 7.20
N ILE A 113 -20.52 21.81 5.95
CA ILE A 113 -21.41 21.74 4.77
C ILE A 113 -21.51 20.29 4.34
N ILE A 114 -22.68 19.72 4.49
CA ILE A 114 -22.96 18.36 4.04
C ILE A 114 -23.78 18.36 2.75
N ASN A 115 -23.55 17.36 1.90
CA ASN A 115 -24.34 17.09 0.71
C ASN A 115 -25.09 15.76 0.88
N VAL A 116 -26.40 15.82 0.96
CA VAL A 116 -27.28 14.64 1.02
C VAL A 116 -27.75 14.36 -0.40
N LYS A 117 -27.47 13.16 -0.93
CA LYS A 117 -27.64 12.81 -2.35
C LYS A 117 -29.00 13.11 -2.96
N GLN A 118 -30.07 13.13 -2.17
CA GLN A 118 -31.44 13.28 -2.66
C GLN A 118 -32.08 14.64 -2.36
N PHE A 119 -31.47 15.46 -1.52
CA PHE A 119 -32.16 16.64 -1.04
C PHE A 119 -31.42 17.93 -1.40
N ALA A 120 -30.38 18.30 -0.68
CA ALA A 120 -29.70 19.56 -0.89
C ALA A 120 -28.36 19.58 -0.10
N LYS A 121 -27.70 20.72 -0.15
CA LYS A 121 -26.57 21.02 0.74
C LYS A 121 -27.11 21.71 2.00
N PHE A 122 -26.71 21.21 3.14
CA PHE A 122 -27.06 21.76 4.46
C PHE A 122 -25.79 22.18 5.20
N VAL A 123 -25.92 23.23 6.00
CA VAL A 123 -24.90 23.60 6.99
C VAL A 123 -25.37 23.03 8.32
N VAL A 124 -24.54 22.21 8.94
CA VAL A 124 -24.90 21.43 10.13
C VAL A 124 -23.81 21.48 11.17
N ASP A 125 -24.20 21.13 12.39
CA ASP A 125 -23.31 21.02 13.53
C ASP A 125 -22.93 19.56 13.80
N LEU A 126 -21.91 19.35 14.63
CA LEU A 126 -21.55 18.04 15.15
C LEU A 126 -22.47 17.65 16.31
N ALA A 127 -22.68 16.35 16.48
CA ALA A 127 -23.22 15.79 17.70
C ALA A 127 -22.11 15.72 18.75
N ASP A 128 -22.48 15.77 20.05
CA ASP A 128 -21.55 15.75 21.18
C ASP A 128 -20.66 14.49 21.23
N SER A 129 -21.03 13.45 20.48
CA SER A 129 -20.32 12.17 20.42
C SER A 129 -19.13 12.15 19.43
N VAL A 130 -18.94 13.20 18.64
CA VAL A 130 -17.92 13.22 17.55
C VAL A 130 -16.97 14.38 17.76
N ALA A 131 -15.66 14.07 17.76
CA ALA A 131 -14.64 15.12 17.84
C ALA A 131 -14.51 15.88 16.50
N PRO A 132 -14.28 17.20 16.53
CA PRO A 132 -14.06 18.00 15.31
C PRO A 132 -12.88 17.52 14.47
N THR A 133 -11.89 16.88 15.11
CA THR A 133 -10.68 16.33 14.45
C THR A 133 -10.94 15.09 13.61
N ASP A 134 -12.05 14.41 13.83
CA ASP A 134 -12.37 13.13 13.17
C ASP A 134 -13.03 13.33 11.78
N ILE A 135 -13.37 14.57 11.43
CA ILE A 135 -14.05 14.88 10.18
C ILE A 135 -13.17 15.73 9.27
N GLU A 136 -12.86 15.18 8.11
CA GLU A 136 -12.12 15.85 7.05
C GLU A 136 -13.04 16.24 5.87
N GLU A 137 -12.62 17.22 5.08
CA GLU A 137 -13.30 17.61 3.85
C GLU A 137 -13.34 16.43 2.86
N GLY A 138 -14.51 16.15 2.32
CA GLY A 138 -14.72 15.05 1.38
C GLY A 138 -15.16 13.73 2.03
N MET A 139 -15.07 13.58 3.36
CA MET A 139 -15.49 12.38 4.08
C MET A 139 -16.98 12.12 3.99
N ARG A 140 -17.33 10.86 4.13
CA ARG A 140 -18.73 10.42 4.32
C ARG A 140 -19.06 10.46 5.80
N VAL A 141 -20.26 10.91 6.10
CA VAL A 141 -20.76 11.08 7.46
C VAL A 141 -22.15 10.50 7.60
N GLY A 142 -22.44 9.92 8.75
CA GLY A 142 -23.78 9.52 9.14
C GLY A 142 -24.47 10.69 9.83
N VAL A 143 -25.61 11.11 9.30
CA VAL A 143 -26.35 12.30 9.73
C VAL A 143 -27.72 11.89 10.20
N ASP A 144 -28.19 12.50 11.28
CA ASP A 144 -29.56 12.32 11.75
C ASP A 144 -30.54 12.91 10.72
N ARG A 145 -31.65 12.19 10.51
CA ARG A 145 -32.68 12.56 9.54
C ARG A 145 -33.47 13.80 9.94
N ASN A 146 -33.61 14.04 11.23
CA ASN A 146 -34.44 15.13 11.77
C ASN A 146 -33.66 16.41 12.01
N LYS A 147 -32.49 16.28 12.69
CA LYS A 147 -31.66 17.42 13.07
C LYS A 147 -30.53 17.69 12.08
N TYR A 148 -30.23 16.74 11.19
CA TYR A 148 -29.09 16.77 10.26
C TYR A 148 -27.73 16.90 10.94
N GLN A 149 -27.60 16.64 12.23
CA GLN A 149 -26.34 16.63 12.96
C GLN A 149 -25.50 15.43 12.53
N ILE A 150 -24.17 15.61 12.50
CA ILE A 150 -23.23 14.54 12.18
C ILE A 150 -23.01 13.70 13.43
N HIS A 151 -23.39 12.43 13.40
CA HIS A 151 -23.26 11.48 14.50
C HIS A 151 -22.08 10.52 14.37
N ILE A 152 -21.68 10.16 13.15
CA ILE A 152 -20.66 9.14 12.92
C ILE A 152 -19.84 9.49 11.67
N PRO A 153 -18.50 9.50 11.73
CA PRO A 153 -17.68 9.49 10.54
C PRO A 153 -17.77 8.11 9.88
N LEU A 154 -17.98 8.07 8.56
CA LEU A 154 -18.07 6.84 7.80
C LEU A 154 -16.79 6.64 6.98
N PRO A 155 -16.32 5.39 6.84
CA PRO A 155 -15.18 5.12 5.99
C PRO A 155 -15.45 5.51 4.54
N PRO A 156 -14.41 5.80 3.75
CA PRO A 156 -14.56 6.10 2.33
C PRO A 156 -15.28 4.95 1.62
N LYS A 157 -16.09 5.28 0.60
CA LYS A 157 -16.80 4.28 -0.20
C LYS A 157 -15.85 3.66 -1.23
N ILE A 158 -14.80 3.00 -0.77
CA ILE A 158 -13.87 2.26 -1.61
C ILE A 158 -14.21 0.78 -1.46
N ASP A 159 -14.33 0.06 -2.57
CA ASP A 159 -14.51 -1.38 -2.51
C ASP A 159 -13.36 -2.04 -1.75
N PRO A 160 -13.63 -3.02 -0.88
CA PRO A 160 -12.59 -3.78 -0.19
C PRO A 160 -11.57 -4.40 -1.15
N THR A 161 -12.02 -4.83 -2.34
CA THR A 161 -11.15 -5.34 -3.41
C THR A 161 -10.13 -4.32 -3.88
N VAL A 162 -10.51 -3.06 -4.04
CA VAL A 162 -9.58 -1.98 -4.43
C VAL A 162 -8.57 -1.70 -3.31
N THR A 163 -9.02 -1.76 -2.05
CA THR A 163 -8.11 -1.61 -0.91
C THR A 163 -7.09 -2.74 -0.84
N MET A 164 -7.49 -3.98 -1.16
CA MET A 164 -6.57 -5.13 -1.22
C MET A 164 -5.54 -5.05 -2.34
N MET A 165 -5.77 -4.26 -3.39
CA MET A 165 -4.80 -4.01 -4.45
C MET A 165 -3.67 -3.08 -4.00
N GLN A 166 -3.85 -2.36 -2.91
CA GLN A 166 -2.79 -1.55 -2.32
C GLN A 166 -1.75 -2.48 -1.66
N VAL A 167 -0.50 -2.33 -2.02
CA VAL A 167 0.61 -2.97 -1.32
C VAL A 167 1.01 -2.05 -0.17
N GLU A 168 0.66 -2.43 1.06
CA GLU A 168 0.93 -1.62 2.26
C GLU A 168 2.41 -1.58 2.60
N GLU A 169 3.12 -2.68 2.36
CA GLU A 169 4.55 -2.79 2.61
C GLU A 169 5.35 -2.42 1.37
N LYS A 170 6.47 -1.73 1.57
CA LYS A 170 7.41 -1.49 0.48
C LYS A 170 7.89 -2.83 -0.07
N PRO A 171 7.90 -3.01 -1.40
CA PRO A 171 8.46 -4.23 -1.98
C PRO A 171 9.93 -4.40 -1.59
N ASP A 172 10.34 -5.57 -1.13
CA ASP A 172 11.74 -5.87 -0.70
C ASP A 172 12.74 -5.88 -1.86
N VAL A 173 12.26 -5.75 -3.10
CA VAL A 173 13.07 -5.83 -4.31
C VAL A 173 13.82 -4.52 -4.53
N THR A 174 15.14 -4.61 -4.60
CA THR A 174 16.03 -3.47 -4.91
C THR A 174 16.54 -3.56 -6.35
N TYR A 175 17.16 -2.49 -6.86
CA TYR A 175 17.77 -2.52 -8.19
C TYR A 175 18.93 -3.53 -8.32
N SER A 176 19.55 -3.93 -7.20
CA SER A 176 20.59 -4.98 -7.18
C SER A 176 20.02 -6.37 -7.46
N ASP A 177 18.72 -6.56 -7.28
CA ASP A 177 18.04 -7.83 -7.54
C ASP A 177 17.50 -7.94 -8.97
N VAL A 178 17.71 -6.89 -9.78
CA VAL A 178 17.35 -6.84 -11.20
C VAL A 178 18.61 -6.96 -12.04
N GLY A 179 18.72 -8.02 -12.82
CA GLY A 179 19.85 -8.27 -13.72
C GLY A 179 19.50 -7.98 -15.18
N GLY A 180 20.47 -7.45 -15.93
CA GLY A 180 20.38 -7.32 -17.40
C GLY A 180 19.45 -6.21 -17.92
N CYS A 181 18.97 -5.29 -17.07
CA CYS A 181 18.03 -4.24 -17.42
C CYS A 181 18.55 -2.84 -17.09
N LYS A 182 19.84 -2.56 -17.28
CA LYS A 182 20.46 -1.27 -16.89
C LYS A 182 19.81 -0.07 -17.58
N GLU A 183 19.69 -0.11 -18.90
CA GLU A 183 19.10 0.98 -19.71
C GLU A 183 17.62 1.20 -19.36
N GLN A 184 16.88 0.11 -19.15
CA GLN A 184 15.47 0.16 -18.78
C GLN A 184 15.27 0.81 -17.39
N ILE A 185 16.14 0.47 -16.45
CA ILE A 185 16.14 1.07 -15.11
C ILE A 185 16.47 2.56 -15.19
N GLU A 186 17.44 2.97 -16.01
CA GLU A 186 17.78 4.40 -16.19
C GLU A 186 16.60 5.18 -16.77
N LYS A 187 15.96 4.66 -17.82
CA LYS A 187 14.76 5.27 -18.41
C LYS A 187 13.61 5.36 -17.40
N LEU A 188 13.42 4.33 -16.56
CA LEU A 188 12.40 4.36 -15.51
C LEU A 188 12.72 5.36 -14.40
N ARG A 189 13.98 5.50 -14.02
CA ARG A 189 14.42 6.52 -13.06
C ARG A 189 14.12 7.93 -13.54
N GLU A 190 14.42 8.22 -14.80
CA GLU A 190 14.15 9.54 -15.37
C GLU A 190 12.67 9.89 -15.38
N VAL A 191 11.81 8.90 -15.68
CA VAL A 191 10.38 9.12 -15.89
C VAL A 191 9.56 9.04 -14.60
N VAL A 192 9.94 8.17 -13.68
CA VAL A 192 9.16 7.89 -12.46
C VAL A 192 9.85 8.43 -11.22
N GLU A 193 11.10 8.06 -10.98
CA GLU A 193 11.83 8.39 -9.76
C GLU A 193 12.14 9.90 -9.70
N THR A 194 12.70 10.46 -10.76
CA THR A 194 13.10 11.88 -10.78
C THR A 194 11.94 12.84 -10.57
N PRO A 195 10.75 12.68 -11.20
CA PRO A 195 9.62 13.59 -10.95
C PRO A 195 9.03 13.47 -9.55
N LEU A 196 9.11 12.29 -8.91
CA LEU A 196 8.59 12.09 -7.56
C LEU A 196 9.54 12.62 -6.49
N LEU A 197 10.86 12.43 -6.66
CA LEU A 197 11.87 12.87 -5.70
C LEU A 197 12.27 14.34 -5.88
N HIS A 198 12.29 14.82 -7.13
CA HIS A 198 12.79 16.15 -7.48
C HIS A 198 11.82 16.90 -8.42
N PRO A 199 10.58 17.17 -8.01
CA PRO A 199 9.61 17.89 -8.85
C PRO A 199 10.08 19.31 -9.22
N GLU A 200 10.90 19.94 -8.37
CA GLU A 200 11.43 21.28 -8.57
C GLU A 200 12.24 21.45 -9.86
N LYS A 201 12.93 20.39 -10.31
CA LYS A 201 13.72 20.43 -11.55
C LYS A 201 12.84 20.64 -12.77
N PHE A 202 11.66 20.00 -12.78
CA PHE A 202 10.68 20.12 -13.88
C PHE A 202 10.01 21.48 -13.87
N VAL A 203 9.65 21.99 -12.69
CA VAL A 203 9.06 23.32 -12.53
C VAL A 203 10.04 24.42 -13.00
N LYS A 204 11.32 24.33 -12.63
CA LYS A 204 12.35 25.29 -13.05
C LYS A 204 12.57 25.32 -14.57
N LEU A 205 12.39 24.19 -15.24
CA LEU A 205 12.51 24.09 -16.70
C LEU A 205 11.20 24.37 -17.43
N GLY A 206 10.08 24.50 -16.72
CA GLY A 206 8.75 24.68 -17.33
C GLY A 206 8.27 23.46 -18.12
N ILE A 207 8.77 22.26 -17.80
CA ILE A 207 8.43 21.01 -18.48
C ILE A 207 7.47 20.21 -17.61
N GLU A 208 6.36 19.74 -18.21
CA GLU A 208 5.49 18.79 -17.53
C GLU A 208 6.15 17.41 -17.45
N PRO A 209 6.23 16.79 -16.25
CA PRO A 209 6.80 15.47 -16.10
C PRO A 209 5.89 14.42 -16.77
N PRO A 210 6.46 13.42 -17.46
CA PRO A 210 5.69 12.34 -18.07
C PRO A 210 4.84 11.63 -16.99
N LYS A 211 3.61 11.29 -17.37
CA LYS A 211 2.59 10.77 -16.43
C LYS A 211 2.47 9.24 -16.51
N GLY A 212 2.69 8.66 -17.67
CA GLY A 212 2.55 7.24 -17.91
C GLY A 212 3.71 6.62 -18.67
N VAL A 213 4.00 5.35 -18.34
CA VAL A 213 5.04 4.54 -18.98
C VAL A 213 4.47 3.20 -19.37
N LEU A 214 4.72 2.77 -20.60
CA LEU A 214 4.43 1.42 -21.07
C LEU A 214 5.70 0.57 -21.04
N LEU A 215 5.64 -0.56 -20.33
CA LEU A 215 6.66 -1.60 -20.32
C LEU A 215 6.19 -2.74 -21.24
N PHE A 216 6.94 -3.03 -22.28
CA PHE A 216 6.54 -4.08 -23.21
C PHE A 216 7.72 -5.00 -23.54
N GLY A 217 7.41 -6.21 -23.96
CA GLY A 217 8.42 -7.20 -24.35
C GLY A 217 8.03 -8.63 -23.97
N PRO A 218 8.87 -9.63 -24.26
CA PRO A 218 8.60 -11.03 -23.99
C PRO A 218 8.27 -11.31 -22.51
N PRO A 219 7.50 -12.35 -22.20
CA PRO A 219 7.25 -12.75 -20.82
C PRO A 219 8.55 -13.20 -20.14
N GLY A 220 8.65 -12.97 -18.82
CA GLY A 220 9.82 -13.39 -18.05
C GLY A 220 11.06 -12.51 -18.17
N THR A 221 10.98 -11.34 -18.79
CA THR A 221 12.08 -10.37 -18.92
C THR A 221 12.23 -9.43 -17.72
N GLY A 222 11.34 -9.51 -16.72
CA GLY A 222 11.48 -8.76 -15.48
C GLY A 222 10.69 -7.46 -15.38
N LYS A 223 9.69 -7.21 -16.24
CA LYS A 223 8.85 -6.00 -16.22
C LYS A 223 8.25 -5.71 -14.85
N THR A 224 7.56 -6.67 -14.26
CA THR A 224 6.96 -6.58 -12.93
C THR A 224 8.01 -6.42 -11.83
N LEU A 225 9.17 -7.05 -11.99
CA LEU A 225 10.28 -6.96 -11.04
C LEU A 225 10.87 -5.53 -11.02
N CYS A 226 11.08 -4.94 -12.21
CA CYS A 226 11.53 -3.55 -12.34
C CYS A 226 10.54 -2.56 -11.74
N ALA A 227 9.23 -2.75 -11.95
CA ALA A 227 8.21 -1.90 -11.35
C ALA A 227 8.26 -1.93 -9.82
N ARG A 228 8.45 -3.11 -9.22
CA ARG A 228 8.64 -3.27 -7.77
C ARG A 228 9.92 -2.58 -7.27
N ALA A 229 11.02 -2.70 -8.01
CA ALA A 229 12.28 -2.08 -7.65
C ALA A 229 12.20 -0.54 -7.68
N VAL A 230 11.48 0.02 -8.66
CA VAL A 230 11.18 1.46 -8.73
C VAL A 230 10.31 1.90 -7.56
N ALA A 231 9.27 1.12 -7.23
CA ALA A 231 8.38 1.40 -6.09
C ALA A 231 9.13 1.38 -4.75
N ASN A 232 10.06 0.46 -4.56
CA ASN A 232 10.89 0.41 -3.36
C ASN A 232 11.73 1.69 -3.18
N ARG A 233 12.25 2.23 -4.27
CA ARG A 233 13.12 3.41 -4.25
C ARG A 233 12.37 4.72 -4.03
N THR A 234 11.10 4.76 -4.44
CA THR A 234 10.22 5.91 -4.24
C THR A 234 9.39 5.72 -2.96
N ASP A 235 9.23 6.80 -2.17
CA ASP A 235 8.36 6.78 -0.99
C ASP A 235 6.88 6.96 -1.38
N ALA A 236 6.49 6.43 -2.53
CA ALA A 236 5.15 6.50 -3.05
C ALA A 236 4.32 5.27 -2.64
N CYS A 237 3.02 5.48 -2.47
CA CYS A 237 2.08 4.38 -2.31
C CYS A 237 2.09 3.53 -3.58
N PHE A 238 2.27 2.22 -3.43
CA PHE A 238 2.29 1.29 -4.57
C PHE A 238 0.99 0.51 -4.65
N ILE A 239 0.29 0.68 -5.78
CA ILE A 239 -0.93 -0.05 -6.08
C ILE A 239 -0.65 -0.97 -7.26
N ARG A 240 -0.84 -2.27 -7.05
CA ARG A 240 -0.69 -3.28 -8.11
C ARG A 240 -2.06 -3.76 -8.55
N VAL A 241 -2.30 -3.70 -9.85
CA VAL A 241 -3.53 -4.16 -10.49
C VAL A 241 -3.19 -5.14 -11.59
N ILE A 242 -3.86 -6.27 -11.62
CA ILE A 242 -3.73 -7.23 -12.71
C ILE A 242 -4.88 -7.00 -13.67
N GLY A 243 -4.60 -6.86 -14.97
CA GLY A 243 -5.61 -6.55 -15.98
C GLY A 243 -6.80 -7.51 -15.97
N SER A 244 -6.55 -8.81 -15.76
CA SER A 244 -7.60 -9.82 -15.68
C SER A 244 -8.54 -9.66 -14.47
N GLU A 245 -8.10 -9.03 -13.38
CA GLU A 245 -8.94 -8.75 -12.20
C GLU A 245 -9.95 -7.64 -12.46
N LEU A 246 -9.68 -6.76 -13.43
CA LEU A 246 -10.61 -5.71 -13.83
C LEU A 246 -11.71 -6.21 -14.78
N VAL A 247 -11.53 -7.39 -15.36
CA VAL A 247 -12.54 -8.05 -16.19
C VAL A 247 -13.48 -8.83 -15.27
N GLN A 248 -14.49 -8.12 -14.77
CA GLN A 248 -15.47 -8.71 -13.84
C GLN A 248 -16.65 -9.32 -14.58
N LYS A 249 -17.32 -10.25 -13.90
CA LYS A 249 -18.48 -10.97 -14.43
C LYS A 249 -19.72 -10.09 -14.58
N TYR A 250 -19.80 -9.01 -13.80
CA TYR A 250 -20.98 -8.13 -13.76
C TYR A 250 -20.74 -6.82 -14.50
N VAL A 251 -21.78 -6.38 -15.21
CA VAL A 251 -21.73 -5.17 -16.04
C VAL A 251 -21.49 -3.91 -15.20
N GLY A 252 -20.47 -3.14 -15.54
CA GLY A 252 -20.14 -1.85 -14.91
C GLY A 252 -19.21 -1.93 -13.70
N GLU A 253 -18.88 -3.11 -13.19
CA GLU A 253 -18.01 -3.25 -12.03
C GLU A 253 -16.55 -2.89 -12.35
N GLY A 254 -16.03 -3.32 -13.49
CA GLY A 254 -14.67 -3.01 -13.91
C GLY A 254 -14.41 -1.50 -14.03
N ALA A 255 -15.31 -0.79 -14.72
CA ALA A 255 -15.23 0.67 -14.85
C ALA A 255 -15.36 1.40 -13.51
N ARG A 256 -16.18 0.86 -12.59
CA ARG A 256 -16.32 1.39 -11.23
C ARG A 256 -15.04 1.19 -10.43
N MET A 257 -14.45 0.01 -10.48
CA MET A 257 -13.16 -0.30 -9.81
C MET A 257 -12.05 0.62 -10.28
N VAL A 258 -11.92 0.86 -11.58
CA VAL A 258 -10.94 1.80 -12.13
C VAL A 258 -11.15 3.20 -11.54
N ARG A 259 -12.38 3.69 -11.48
CA ARG A 259 -12.69 5.02 -10.94
C ARG A 259 -12.33 5.13 -9.46
N GLU A 260 -12.74 4.16 -8.65
CA GLU A 260 -12.44 4.12 -7.21
C GLU A 260 -10.95 3.99 -6.93
N LEU A 261 -10.22 3.22 -7.76
CA LEU A 261 -8.78 3.09 -7.68
C LEU A 261 -8.06 4.43 -7.91
N PHE A 262 -8.47 5.19 -8.93
CA PHE A 262 -7.89 6.51 -9.16
C PHE A 262 -8.32 7.54 -8.09
N GLU A 263 -9.54 7.46 -7.54
CA GLU A 263 -9.96 8.27 -6.39
C GLU A 263 -9.08 7.97 -5.16
N MET A 264 -8.83 6.70 -4.86
CA MET A 264 -7.92 6.30 -3.79
C MET A 264 -6.50 6.80 -4.04
N ALA A 265 -5.99 6.68 -5.27
CA ALA A 265 -4.67 7.17 -5.62
C ALA A 265 -4.53 8.70 -5.45
N ARG A 266 -5.59 9.46 -5.77
CA ARG A 266 -5.63 10.93 -5.58
C ARG A 266 -5.62 11.33 -4.10
N SER A 267 -6.13 10.50 -3.21
CA SER A 267 -6.11 10.75 -1.77
C SER A 267 -4.70 10.62 -1.15
N LYS A 268 -3.75 10.01 -1.86
CA LYS A 268 -2.37 9.81 -1.39
C LYS A 268 -1.45 10.94 -1.89
N LYS A 269 -0.44 11.30 -1.10
CA LYS A 269 0.53 12.36 -1.46
C LYS A 269 1.31 12.06 -2.75
N ALA A 270 1.70 10.80 -2.92
CA ALA A 270 2.35 10.28 -4.11
C ALA A 270 1.92 8.84 -4.31
N CYS A 271 1.58 8.46 -5.52
CA CYS A 271 1.10 7.12 -5.82
C CYS A 271 1.69 6.61 -7.13
N LEU A 272 2.09 5.35 -7.12
CA LEU A 272 2.53 4.59 -8.28
C LEU A 272 1.51 3.47 -8.56
N ILE A 273 0.77 3.58 -9.64
CA ILE A 273 -0.18 2.55 -10.06
C ILE A 273 0.50 1.68 -11.12
N PHE A 274 0.58 0.39 -10.87
CA PHE A 274 1.14 -0.58 -11.77
C PHE A 274 0.06 -1.53 -12.30
N PHE A 275 -0.24 -1.44 -13.59
CA PHE A 275 -1.12 -2.37 -14.28
C PHE A 275 -0.29 -3.46 -14.94
N ASP A 276 -0.45 -4.69 -14.48
CA ASP A 276 0.17 -5.87 -15.08
C ASP A 276 -0.81 -6.55 -16.06
N GLU A 277 -0.30 -7.13 -17.12
CA GLU A 277 -1.09 -7.84 -18.14
C GLU A 277 -2.24 -6.99 -18.70
N ILE A 278 -1.94 -5.74 -19.08
CA ILE A 278 -2.95 -4.81 -19.58
C ILE A 278 -3.62 -5.27 -20.87
N ASP A 279 -2.99 -6.19 -21.60
CA ASP A 279 -3.54 -6.83 -22.81
C ASP A 279 -4.87 -7.57 -22.53
N ALA A 280 -5.15 -7.95 -21.28
CA ALA A 280 -6.44 -8.53 -20.90
C ALA A 280 -7.62 -7.57 -21.10
N ILE A 281 -7.41 -6.26 -20.92
CA ILE A 281 -8.43 -5.21 -21.04
C ILE A 281 -8.16 -4.22 -22.18
N GLY A 282 -6.90 -4.14 -22.62
CA GLY A 282 -6.42 -3.15 -23.60
C GLY A 282 -6.54 -3.59 -25.05
N GLY A 283 -7.19 -4.72 -25.34
CA GLY A 283 -7.31 -5.26 -26.70
C GLY A 283 -7.97 -4.31 -27.67
N ALA A 284 -7.47 -4.32 -28.94
CA ALA A 284 -8.04 -3.55 -30.02
C ALA A 284 -9.52 -3.93 -30.23
N ARG A 285 -10.33 -2.96 -30.64
CA ARG A 285 -11.76 -3.13 -30.87
C ARG A 285 -11.98 -4.14 -31.99
N PHE A 286 -12.42 -5.34 -31.65
CA PHE A 286 -12.98 -6.27 -32.63
C PHE A 286 -14.50 -6.07 -32.67
N ASP A 287 -15.04 -5.85 -33.88
CA ASP A 287 -16.47 -5.58 -34.11
C ASP A 287 -17.36 -6.84 -34.00
N ASP A 288 -16.86 -7.92 -33.46
CA ASP A 288 -17.61 -9.18 -33.34
C ASP A 288 -18.52 -9.13 -32.09
N GLY A 289 -19.76 -8.79 -32.35
CA GLY A 289 -20.95 -8.57 -31.51
C GLY A 289 -21.27 -9.51 -30.33
N ALA A 290 -20.30 -10.04 -29.59
CA ALA A 290 -20.51 -10.82 -28.39
C ALA A 290 -20.53 -9.91 -27.14
N GLY A 291 -21.56 -9.99 -26.34
CA GLY A 291 -21.85 -9.09 -25.20
C GLY A 291 -20.78 -8.98 -24.11
N GLY A 292 -19.72 -9.81 -24.14
CA GLY A 292 -18.59 -9.74 -23.22
C GLY A 292 -17.60 -8.61 -23.57
N ASP A 293 -17.46 -8.27 -24.83
CA ASP A 293 -16.51 -7.27 -25.32
C ASP A 293 -16.90 -5.84 -24.92
N ASN A 294 -18.20 -5.57 -24.77
CA ASN A 294 -18.70 -4.26 -24.37
C ASN A 294 -18.24 -3.84 -22.95
N GLU A 295 -18.10 -4.79 -22.03
CA GLU A 295 -17.68 -4.48 -20.66
C GLU A 295 -16.18 -4.22 -20.58
N VAL A 296 -15.38 -4.99 -21.30
CA VAL A 296 -13.94 -4.78 -21.45
C VAL A 296 -13.68 -3.42 -22.09
N GLN A 297 -14.39 -3.07 -23.16
CA GLN A 297 -14.31 -1.76 -23.81
C GLN A 297 -14.71 -0.62 -22.88
N ARG A 298 -15.76 -0.80 -22.07
CA ARG A 298 -16.21 0.19 -21.10
C ARG A 298 -15.17 0.44 -20.01
N THR A 299 -14.57 -0.63 -19.50
CA THR A 299 -13.48 -0.54 -18.52
C THR A 299 -12.28 0.18 -19.12
N MET A 300 -11.96 -0.12 -20.37
CA MET A 300 -10.90 0.51 -21.12
C MET A 300 -11.15 2.00 -21.36
N LEU A 301 -12.37 2.38 -21.76
CA LEU A 301 -12.75 3.78 -21.93
C LEU A 301 -12.66 4.56 -20.61
N GLU A 302 -13.09 3.96 -19.50
CA GLU A 302 -12.96 4.59 -18.19
C GLU A 302 -11.48 4.77 -17.80
N LEU A 303 -10.63 3.77 -18.07
CA LEU A 303 -9.19 3.88 -17.84
C LEU A 303 -8.59 5.04 -18.65
N ILE A 304 -8.95 5.14 -19.94
CA ILE A 304 -8.53 6.25 -20.80
C ILE A 304 -8.99 7.60 -20.25
N ASN A 305 -10.25 7.71 -19.82
CA ASN A 305 -10.80 8.94 -19.22
C ASN A 305 -10.05 9.32 -17.93
N GLN A 306 -9.70 8.36 -17.10
CA GLN A 306 -8.92 8.61 -15.89
C GLN A 306 -7.47 8.99 -16.20
N LEU A 307 -6.89 8.50 -17.29
CA LEU A 307 -5.57 8.89 -17.76
C LEU A 307 -5.55 10.30 -18.34
N ASP A 308 -6.57 10.67 -19.11
CA ASP A 308 -6.68 12.02 -19.69
C ASP A 308 -6.95 13.09 -18.63
N GLY A 309 -7.72 12.74 -17.61
CA GLY A 309 -8.08 13.52 -16.44
C GLY A 309 -8.19 15.03 -16.64
N PHE A 310 -9.40 15.57 -16.58
CA PHE A 310 -9.60 17.02 -16.53
C PHE A 310 -8.99 17.66 -15.26
N ASP A 311 -8.74 16.86 -14.23
CA ASP A 311 -8.05 17.33 -13.03
C ASP A 311 -6.55 17.09 -13.13
N PRO A 312 -5.72 18.04 -12.67
CA PRO A 312 -4.29 17.80 -12.53
C PRO A 312 -4.09 16.55 -11.67
N ARG A 313 -3.56 15.51 -12.29
CA ARG A 313 -3.27 14.24 -11.63
C ARG A 313 -2.15 14.44 -10.62
N GLY A 314 -2.29 15.04 -9.55
CA GLY A 314 -1.28 15.21 -8.51
C GLY A 314 0.05 14.44 -8.78
N ASN A 315 0.62 13.82 -7.80
CA ASN A 315 1.85 13.01 -7.95
C ASN A 315 1.53 11.53 -8.28
N ILE A 316 0.55 11.27 -9.17
CA ILE A 316 0.22 9.90 -9.60
C ILE A 316 1.03 9.57 -10.84
N LYS A 317 1.77 8.46 -10.78
CA LYS A 317 2.48 7.85 -11.91
C LYS A 317 1.85 6.51 -12.26
N VAL A 318 1.66 6.28 -13.57
CA VAL A 318 1.05 5.05 -14.07
C VAL A 318 2.09 4.27 -14.86
N LEU A 319 2.30 3.03 -14.45
CA LEU A 319 3.12 2.05 -15.17
C LEU A 319 2.19 0.97 -15.70
N MET A 320 2.31 0.65 -16.98
CA MET A 320 1.54 -0.43 -17.60
C MET A 320 2.50 -1.46 -18.18
N ALA A 321 2.23 -2.74 -17.96
CA ALA A 321 3.03 -3.83 -18.51
C ALA A 321 2.19 -4.71 -19.44
N THR A 322 2.76 -5.06 -20.59
CA THR A 322 2.15 -5.99 -21.56
C THR A 322 3.20 -6.92 -22.15
N ASN A 323 2.75 -8.11 -22.52
CA ASN A 323 3.54 -9.04 -23.32
C ASN A 323 3.22 -8.91 -24.83
N ARG A 324 2.13 -8.20 -25.18
CA ARG A 324 1.63 -8.07 -26.55
C ARG A 324 1.31 -6.61 -26.88
N PRO A 325 2.31 -5.82 -27.23
CA PRO A 325 2.09 -4.40 -27.54
C PRO A 325 1.17 -4.18 -28.74
N ASP A 326 1.14 -5.13 -29.70
CA ASP A 326 0.35 -5.04 -30.93
C ASP A 326 -1.16 -5.13 -30.72
N THR A 327 -1.58 -5.73 -29.59
CA THR A 327 -3.00 -5.87 -29.25
C THR A 327 -3.59 -4.66 -28.54
N LEU A 328 -2.76 -3.71 -28.10
CA LEU A 328 -3.22 -2.55 -27.35
C LEU A 328 -3.93 -1.52 -28.25
N ASP A 329 -5.01 -0.93 -27.70
CA ASP A 329 -5.70 0.17 -28.38
C ASP A 329 -4.75 1.36 -28.57
N PRO A 330 -4.58 1.87 -29.82
CA PRO A 330 -3.74 3.02 -30.12
C PRO A 330 -4.10 4.28 -29.30
N ALA A 331 -5.33 4.35 -28.81
CA ALA A 331 -5.78 5.44 -27.95
C ALA A 331 -4.99 5.56 -26.64
N LEU A 332 -4.50 4.46 -26.06
CA LEU A 332 -3.61 4.48 -24.89
C LEU A 332 -2.26 5.12 -25.16
N MET A 333 -1.77 4.96 -26.39
CA MET A 333 -0.44 5.36 -26.81
C MET A 333 -0.32 6.84 -27.17
N ARG A 334 -1.40 7.62 -27.01
CA ARG A 334 -1.39 9.06 -27.33
C ARG A 334 -0.54 9.84 -26.31
N PRO A 335 0.13 10.93 -26.75
CA PRO A 335 0.82 11.85 -25.85
C PRO A 335 -0.11 12.36 -24.73
N GLY A 336 0.43 12.51 -23.53
CA GLY A 336 -0.32 12.87 -22.34
C GLY A 336 -0.91 11.69 -21.57
N ARG A 337 -0.87 10.45 -22.13
CA ARG A 337 -1.33 9.21 -21.46
C ARG A 337 -0.14 8.32 -21.11
N LEU A 338 0.35 7.54 -22.10
CA LEU A 338 1.56 6.74 -21.97
C LEU A 338 2.67 7.40 -22.81
N ASP A 339 3.32 8.39 -22.18
CA ASP A 339 4.28 9.25 -22.88
C ASP A 339 5.58 8.54 -23.24
N ARG A 340 5.94 7.52 -22.47
CA ARG A 340 7.18 6.80 -22.64
C ARG A 340 6.94 5.30 -22.82
N LYS A 341 7.70 4.72 -23.73
CA LYS A 341 7.69 3.28 -24.02
C LYS A 341 9.07 2.73 -23.67
N VAL A 342 9.11 1.68 -22.86
CA VAL A 342 10.34 1.01 -22.45
C VAL A 342 10.26 -0.44 -22.88
N GLU A 343 11.13 -0.81 -23.80
CA GLU A 343 11.24 -2.17 -24.32
C GLU A 343 12.12 -3.03 -23.41
N PHE A 344 11.62 -4.19 -23.04
CA PHE A 344 12.34 -5.22 -22.32
C PHE A 344 12.71 -6.34 -23.28
N GLY A 345 13.89 -6.25 -23.88
CA GLY A 345 14.45 -7.31 -24.72
C GLY A 345 14.96 -8.50 -23.92
N LEU A 346 15.46 -9.51 -24.62
CA LEU A 346 16.16 -10.62 -24.00
C LEU A 346 17.50 -10.14 -23.44
N PRO A 347 17.92 -10.64 -22.27
CA PRO A 347 19.17 -10.22 -21.65
C PRO A 347 20.40 -10.67 -22.46
N ASP A 348 21.38 -9.80 -22.56
CA ASP A 348 22.69 -10.08 -23.14
C ASP A 348 23.51 -11.09 -22.30
N LEU A 349 24.72 -11.43 -22.72
CA LEU A 349 25.55 -12.38 -22.00
C LEU A 349 25.88 -11.91 -20.58
N GLU A 350 26.21 -10.63 -20.42
CA GLU A 350 26.52 -10.05 -19.11
C GLU A 350 25.28 -10.04 -18.22
N GLY A 351 24.14 -9.66 -18.78
CA GLY A 351 22.86 -9.68 -18.09
C GLY A 351 22.46 -11.06 -17.61
N ARG A 352 22.59 -12.09 -18.47
CA ARG A 352 22.32 -13.48 -18.08
C ARG A 352 23.28 -13.95 -16.98
N THR A 353 24.55 -13.62 -17.08
CA THR A 353 25.54 -13.95 -16.03
C THR A 353 25.17 -13.28 -14.70
N HIS A 354 24.72 -12.03 -14.75
CA HIS A 354 24.29 -11.30 -13.58
C HIS A 354 23.01 -11.90 -12.97
N ILE A 355 22.05 -12.30 -13.79
CA ILE A 355 20.82 -12.98 -13.34
C ILE A 355 21.14 -14.31 -12.67
N PHE A 356 22.08 -15.12 -13.22
CA PHE A 356 22.54 -16.33 -12.56
C PHE A 356 23.12 -16.04 -11.17
N LYS A 357 23.97 -15.03 -11.04
CA LYS A 357 24.56 -14.63 -9.75
C LYS A 357 23.50 -14.20 -8.73
N ILE A 358 22.47 -13.46 -9.17
CA ILE A 358 21.37 -13.03 -8.30
C ILE A 358 20.62 -14.25 -7.76
N HIS A 359 20.21 -15.19 -8.63
CA HIS A 359 19.46 -16.37 -8.20
C HIS A 359 20.33 -17.38 -7.43
N ALA A 360 21.62 -17.48 -7.73
CA ALA A 360 22.55 -18.32 -6.99
C ALA A 360 22.86 -17.77 -5.58
N ARG A 361 22.71 -16.46 -5.35
CA ARG A 361 22.97 -15.84 -4.05
C ARG A 361 22.09 -16.37 -2.93
N SER A 362 20.86 -16.76 -3.25
CA SER A 362 19.90 -17.33 -2.28
C SER A 362 20.09 -18.84 -2.08
N MET A 363 20.95 -19.49 -2.87
CA MET A 363 21.16 -20.93 -2.85
C MET A 363 22.51 -21.30 -2.24
N SER A 364 22.62 -22.50 -1.67
CA SER A 364 23.90 -23.07 -1.29
C SER A 364 24.59 -23.63 -2.53
N VAL A 365 25.54 -22.88 -3.08
CA VAL A 365 26.30 -23.23 -4.29
C VAL A 365 27.77 -23.35 -4.01
N GLU A 366 28.47 -24.17 -4.81
CA GLU A 366 29.92 -24.27 -4.80
C GLU A 366 30.57 -22.94 -5.21
N ARG A 367 31.74 -22.60 -4.64
CA ARG A 367 32.41 -21.30 -4.87
C ARG A 367 32.94 -21.12 -6.28
N ASP A 368 33.30 -22.23 -6.95
CA ASP A 368 34.03 -22.21 -8.22
C ASP A 368 33.14 -22.36 -9.46
N ILE A 369 31.82 -22.04 -9.36
CA ILE A 369 30.90 -22.15 -10.49
C ILE A 369 31.13 -21.02 -11.50
N ARG A 370 31.36 -21.40 -12.75
CA ARG A 370 31.56 -20.48 -13.88
C ARG A 370 30.24 -20.05 -14.49
N PHE A 371 29.53 -19.08 -13.89
CA PHE A 371 28.26 -18.61 -14.38
C PHE A 371 28.30 -18.03 -15.79
N GLU A 372 29.45 -17.50 -16.22
CA GLU A 372 29.61 -17.01 -17.59
C GLU A 372 29.50 -18.14 -18.62
N LEU A 373 30.10 -19.31 -18.32
CA LEU A 373 29.99 -20.50 -19.17
C LEU A 373 28.54 -20.97 -19.25
N LEU A 374 27.84 -21.02 -18.12
CA LEU A 374 26.41 -21.37 -18.09
C LEU A 374 25.55 -20.39 -18.89
N ALA A 375 25.82 -19.09 -18.79
CA ALA A 375 25.14 -18.06 -19.56
C ALA A 375 25.39 -18.16 -21.07
N ARG A 376 26.56 -18.63 -21.51
CA ARG A 376 26.85 -18.92 -22.93
C ARG A 376 26.07 -20.13 -23.43
N LEU A 377 25.85 -21.12 -22.57
CA LEU A 377 25.07 -22.33 -22.91
C LEU A 377 23.56 -22.09 -22.96
N CYS A 378 23.09 -20.93 -22.47
CA CYS A 378 21.69 -20.51 -22.47
C CYS A 378 21.46 -19.31 -23.43
N PRO A 379 21.66 -19.44 -24.76
CA PRO A 379 21.38 -18.34 -25.69
C PRO A 379 19.89 -18.02 -25.67
N ASN A 380 19.55 -16.75 -25.82
CA ASN A 380 18.17 -16.25 -25.92
C ASN A 380 17.24 -16.63 -24.76
N SER A 381 17.79 -16.93 -23.59
CA SER A 381 16.99 -17.29 -22.43
C SER A 381 16.51 -16.04 -21.65
N THR A 382 15.28 -16.10 -21.20
CA THR A 382 14.68 -15.07 -20.35
C THR A 382 15.16 -15.20 -18.90
N GLY A 383 14.97 -14.15 -18.10
CA GLY A 383 15.30 -14.19 -16.66
C GLY A 383 14.52 -15.28 -15.90
N ALA A 384 13.28 -15.54 -16.30
CA ALA A 384 12.44 -16.59 -15.71
C ALA A 384 13.00 -18.00 -16.01
N GLU A 385 13.46 -18.23 -17.25
CA GLU A 385 14.10 -19.50 -17.62
C GLU A 385 15.38 -19.74 -16.84
N ILE A 386 16.22 -18.71 -16.66
CA ILE A 386 17.44 -18.79 -15.87
C ILE A 386 17.12 -19.12 -14.39
N ARG A 387 16.06 -18.52 -13.83
CA ARG A 387 15.57 -18.89 -12.52
C ARG A 387 15.16 -20.37 -12.45
N SER A 388 14.47 -20.86 -13.47
CA SER A 388 14.07 -22.27 -13.56
C SER A 388 15.28 -23.19 -13.62
N VAL A 389 16.35 -22.81 -14.34
CA VAL A 389 17.63 -23.55 -14.36
C VAL A 389 18.24 -23.61 -12.97
N CYS A 390 18.30 -22.51 -12.24
CA CYS A 390 18.83 -22.48 -10.88
C CYS A 390 18.03 -23.40 -9.94
N THR A 391 16.68 -23.33 -10.02
CA THR A 391 15.80 -24.17 -9.22
C THR A 391 16.01 -25.65 -9.53
N GLU A 392 16.10 -26.02 -10.82
CA GLU A 392 16.30 -27.41 -11.23
C GLU A 392 17.70 -27.94 -10.83
N ALA A 393 18.74 -27.09 -10.87
CA ALA A 393 20.08 -27.44 -10.36
C ALA A 393 20.03 -27.77 -8.86
N GLY A 394 19.27 -26.98 -8.09
CA GLY A 394 19.01 -27.29 -6.67
C GLY A 394 18.30 -28.63 -6.49
N MET A 395 17.31 -28.94 -7.36
CA MET A 395 16.62 -30.22 -7.31
C MET A 395 17.51 -31.41 -7.67
N PHE A 396 18.48 -31.26 -8.58
CA PHE A 396 19.50 -32.28 -8.86
C PHE A 396 20.39 -32.52 -7.65
N ALA A 397 20.83 -31.47 -6.96
CA ALA A 397 21.61 -31.61 -5.73
C ALA A 397 20.83 -32.37 -4.63
N ILE A 398 19.53 -32.06 -4.46
CA ILE A 398 18.66 -32.74 -3.50
C ILE A 398 18.50 -34.23 -3.86
N ARG A 399 18.24 -34.56 -5.15
CA ARG A 399 18.16 -35.95 -5.61
C ARG A 399 19.45 -36.73 -5.33
N ALA A 400 20.60 -36.06 -5.47
CA ALA A 400 21.90 -36.64 -5.15
C ALA A 400 22.23 -36.60 -3.63
N ARG A 401 21.27 -36.23 -2.78
CA ARG A 401 21.41 -36.10 -1.32
C ARG A 401 22.55 -35.18 -0.89
N ARG A 402 22.87 -34.16 -1.69
CA ARG A 402 23.86 -33.13 -1.41
C ARG A 402 23.24 -31.86 -0.92
N LYS A 403 23.92 -31.13 -0.04
CA LYS A 403 23.47 -29.84 0.49
C LYS A 403 23.91 -28.65 -0.37
N VAL A 404 24.79 -28.89 -1.32
CA VAL A 404 25.44 -27.87 -2.15
C VAL A 404 25.28 -28.26 -3.61
N ALA A 405 24.84 -27.32 -4.45
CA ALA A 405 24.74 -27.52 -5.89
C ALA A 405 26.09 -27.30 -6.57
N THR A 406 26.50 -28.22 -7.43
CA THR A 406 27.75 -28.20 -8.16
C THR A 406 27.56 -27.72 -9.60
N GLU A 407 28.66 -27.35 -10.29
CA GLU A 407 28.63 -26.95 -11.69
C GLU A 407 27.98 -28.01 -12.60
N LYS A 408 28.20 -29.31 -12.28
CA LYS A 408 27.60 -30.43 -13.03
C LYS A 408 26.06 -30.39 -12.95
N ASP A 409 25.51 -30.10 -11.78
CA ASP A 409 24.04 -29.99 -11.61
C ASP A 409 23.46 -28.86 -12.43
N PHE A 410 24.15 -27.73 -12.51
CA PHE A 410 23.76 -26.61 -13.37
C PHE A 410 23.82 -26.98 -14.85
N LEU A 411 24.83 -27.71 -15.31
CA LEU A 411 24.94 -28.17 -16.69
C LEU A 411 23.80 -29.13 -17.08
N GLU A 412 23.49 -30.07 -16.18
CA GLU A 412 22.36 -30.98 -16.38
C GLU A 412 21.01 -30.23 -16.37
N ALA A 413 20.85 -29.25 -15.50
CA ALA A 413 19.68 -28.40 -15.43
C ALA A 413 19.50 -27.56 -16.69
N VAL A 414 20.56 -26.94 -17.22
CA VAL A 414 20.56 -26.22 -18.49
C VAL A 414 20.08 -27.12 -19.62
N ASN A 415 20.67 -28.32 -19.75
CA ASN A 415 20.27 -29.26 -20.78
C ASN A 415 18.78 -29.65 -20.67
N LYS A 416 18.30 -29.89 -19.46
CA LYS A 416 16.90 -30.28 -19.23
C LYS A 416 15.95 -29.15 -19.54
N VAL A 417 16.19 -27.94 -19.02
CA VAL A 417 15.31 -26.78 -19.15
C VAL A 417 15.30 -26.31 -20.60
N ILE A 418 16.45 -26.10 -21.23
CA ILE A 418 16.52 -25.60 -22.62
C ILE A 418 15.87 -26.58 -23.60
N LYS A 419 16.12 -27.89 -23.46
CA LYS A 419 15.45 -28.89 -24.30
C LYS A 419 13.95 -28.94 -24.10
N SER A 420 13.50 -28.75 -22.87
CA SER A 420 12.09 -28.66 -22.52
C SER A 420 11.43 -27.43 -23.16
N TYR A 421 12.04 -26.27 -22.99
CA TYR A 421 11.51 -25.03 -23.54
C TYR A 421 11.58 -25.01 -25.09
N ALA A 422 12.60 -25.56 -25.71
CA ALA A 422 12.66 -25.69 -27.18
C ALA A 422 11.47 -26.48 -27.77
N LYS A 423 10.91 -27.42 -27.00
CA LYS A 423 9.72 -28.17 -27.41
C LYS A 423 8.40 -27.41 -27.23
N PHE A 424 8.33 -26.53 -26.22
CA PHE A 424 7.08 -25.86 -25.84
C PHE A 424 7.11 -24.34 -26.06
N SER A 425 8.24 -23.78 -26.57
CA SER A 425 8.42 -22.34 -26.52
C SER A 425 7.46 -21.60 -27.44
N ALA A 426 6.67 -20.75 -26.81
CA ALA A 426 6.06 -19.61 -27.48
C ALA A 426 7.10 -18.53 -27.83
N THR A 427 8.32 -18.61 -27.28
CA THR A 427 9.41 -17.63 -27.46
C THR A 427 9.82 -17.42 -28.91
N PRO A 428 9.93 -18.46 -29.80
CA PRO A 428 10.17 -18.25 -31.24
C PRO A 428 9.10 -17.42 -31.93
N ARG A 429 7.86 -17.47 -31.49
CA ARG A 429 6.77 -16.67 -32.06
C ARG A 429 6.92 -15.17 -31.79
N TYR A 430 7.47 -14.79 -30.65
CA TYR A 430 7.72 -13.36 -30.33
C TYR A 430 8.95 -12.81 -31.05
N MET A 431 9.90 -13.66 -31.45
CA MET A 431 11.09 -13.24 -32.22
C MET A 431 10.84 -13.08 -33.72
N THR A 432 9.76 -13.65 -34.26
CA THR A 432 9.41 -13.55 -35.70
C THR A 432 8.63 -12.27 -36.02
N TYR A 433 8.38 -11.39 -35.06
CA TYR A 433 7.69 -10.12 -35.23
C TYR A 433 8.61 -8.88 -35.15
N ASN A 434 9.93 -9.07 -35.31
CA ASN A 434 10.90 -7.97 -35.49
C ASN A 434 11.35 -7.92 -36.93
#